data_49e2350a4481811687275e407f71d717
#
_entry.id   49e2350a4481811687275e407f71d717
#
_cell.length_a   1.000
_cell.length_b   1.000
_cell.length_c   1.000
_cell.angle_alpha   90.00
_cell.angle_beta   90.00
_cell.angle_gamma   90.00
#
_symmetry.space_group_name_H-M   'P 1'
#
loop_
_entity.id
_entity.type
_entity.pdbx_description
1 polymer ?
#
loop_
_entity_poly.entity_id
_entity_poly.type
_entity_poly.pdbx_seq_one_letter_code
_entity_poly.pdbx_strand_id
1 'polypeptide(L)'
;MFRRATIAAISALVVGGALAQTPPAAPNAPVRVGSKIDTEGKLLGNLIVLALEAKGIKTENRAALGNTQVMRGAITSGAIDLYPEYTGNGAFIFADEKNPVWKSAQAGFERVKTLDYAKHKIVWLPAAPANNTWSIAVRRDVATAHQLVTLADLAAWVATPAGRQFKLAASAEFVERPDALPAFQAAYGFKLQPAQLLTLAGGDTAVTIKAAADKTSGVNAAMAYATDGALAAVGLVVLGDPKHVQPVYSPAPIVREATLRQHPTLPAVLAPVFQLLDGPTLQSLNAKIQLEGQDAKKVAADFLQSKGLLK
;
A
#
# COMPACT_ATOMS: atom_id res chain seq x y z
N MET A 1 -64.06 30.43 -38.75
CA MET A 1 -62.71 29.78 -38.88
C MET A 1 -62.11 29.56 -37.50
N PHE A 2 -62.35 28.40 -36.98
CA PHE A 2 -61.80 28.07 -35.65
C PHE A 2 -60.55 27.20 -35.82
N ARG A 3 -59.38 27.69 -35.37
CA ARG A 3 -58.14 26.91 -35.30
C ARG A 3 -58.09 26.12 -33.98
N ARG A 4 -58.07 24.79 -34.06
CA ARG A 4 -57.85 23.90 -32.96
C ARG A 4 -56.33 23.81 -32.67
N ALA A 5 -55.93 24.19 -31.46
CA ALA A 5 -54.58 23.97 -30.98
C ALA A 5 -54.51 22.58 -30.33
N THR A 6 -53.61 21.73 -30.86
CA THR A 6 -53.32 20.41 -30.30
C THR A 6 -52.18 20.54 -29.28
N ILE A 7 -52.47 20.22 -28.01
CA ILE A 7 -51.47 20.19 -26.94
C ILE A 7 -50.87 18.77 -26.95
N ALA A 8 -49.59 18.66 -27.28
CA ALA A 8 -48.82 17.43 -27.16
C ALA A 8 -48.29 17.30 -25.73
N ALA A 9 -48.73 16.30 -25.00
CA ALA A 9 -48.21 15.95 -23.68
C ALA A 9 -46.90 15.15 -23.84
N ILE A 10 -45.79 15.72 -23.39
CA ILE A 10 -44.49 15.03 -23.32
C ILE A 10 -44.45 14.29 -21.99
N SER A 11 -44.55 12.96 -22.03
CA SER A 11 -44.35 12.08 -20.89
C SER A 11 -42.86 11.88 -20.69
N ALA A 12 -42.30 12.49 -19.64
CA ALA A 12 -40.93 12.25 -19.21
C ALA A 12 -40.79 10.86 -18.53
N LEU A 13 -40.12 9.93 -19.22
CA LEU A 13 -39.72 8.65 -18.62
C LEU A 13 -38.57 8.92 -17.63
N VAL A 14 -38.86 8.83 -16.34
CA VAL A 14 -37.83 8.77 -15.30
C VAL A 14 -37.28 7.37 -15.28
N VAL A 15 -36.11 7.16 -15.91
CA VAL A 15 -35.35 5.92 -15.78
C VAL A 15 -34.66 5.97 -14.39
N GLY A 16 -35.29 5.35 -13.42
CA GLY A 16 -34.71 5.08 -12.10
C GLY A 16 -33.55 4.11 -12.27
N GLY A 17 -32.31 4.60 -12.19
CA GLY A 17 -31.11 3.76 -12.12
C GLY A 17 -31.13 2.92 -10.83
N ALA A 18 -31.54 1.67 -10.92
CA ALA A 18 -31.36 0.71 -9.85
C ALA A 18 -29.87 0.48 -9.65
N LEU A 19 -29.30 0.92 -8.52
CA LEU A 19 -28.00 0.52 -8.07
C LEU A 19 -28.03 -1.01 -7.94
N ALA A 20 -27.39 -1.70 -8.85
CA ALA A 20 -27.24 -3.14 -8.83
C ALA A 20 -26.48 -3.53 -7.55
N GLN A 21 -27.21 -3.92 -6.51
CA GLN A 21 -26.64 -4.55 -5.34
C GLN A 21 -26.07 -5.90 -5.79
N THR A 22 -24.76 -6.07 -5.62
CA THR A 22 -24.12 -7.37 -5.83
C THR A 22 -24.85 -8.41 -4.98
N PRO A 23 -25.34 -9.54 -5.55
CA PRO A 23 -26.02 -10.55 -4.77
C PRO A 23 -25.15 -11.06 -3.64
N PRO A 24 -25.71 -11.43 -2.48
CA PRO A 24 -24.95 -12.07 -1.41
C PRO A 24 -24.28 -13.32 -1.96
N ALA A 25 -22.99 -13.50 -1.67
CA ALA A 25 -22.25 -14.68 -2.09
C ALA A 25 -22.96 -15.95 -1.54
N ALA A 26 -23.00 -17.02 -2.34
CA ALA A 26 -23.59 -18.28 -1.95
C ALA A 26 -22.94 -18.81 -0.66
N PRO A 27 -23.70 -19.46 0.24
CA PRO A 27 -23.13 -20.16 1.39
C PRO A 27 -22.03 -21.12 0.91
N ASN A 28 -20.82 -21.03 1.46
CA ASN A 28 -19.60 -21.76 1.07
C ASN A 28 -18.83 -21.25 -0.18
N ALA A 29 -19.12 -20.06 -0.71
CA ALA A 29 -18.23 -19.46 -1.71
C ALA A 29 -16.84 -19.20 -1.11
N PRO A 30 -15.74 -19.41 -1.87
CA PRO A 30 -14.40 -19.12 -1.37
C PRO A 30 -14.23 -17.62 -1.11
N VAL A 31 -13.49 -17.28 -0.05
CA VAL A 31 -13.10 -15.89 0.24
C VAL A 31 -12.06 -15.44 -0.79
N ARG A 32 -12.37 -14.41 -1.58
CA ARG A 32 -11.48 -13.86 -2.59
C ARG A 32 -10.48 -12.91 -1.92
N VAL A 33 -9.23 -13.36 -1.79
CA VAL A 33 -8.16 -12.63 -1.11
C VAL A 33 -7.30 -11.94 -2.15
N GLY A 34 -7.30 -10.60 -2.14
CA GLY A 34 -6.43 -9.79 -2.99
C GLY A 34 -5.13 -9.39 -2.30
N SER A 35 -4.20 -8.84 -3.07
CA SER A 35 -3.05 -8.11 -2.52
C SER A 35 -2.52 -7.07 -3.50
N LYS A 36 -1.76 -6.09 -2.96
CA LYS A 36 -0.99 -5.18 -3.79
C LYS A 36 0.08 -5.93 -4.59
N ILE A 37 0.58 -5.27 -5.63
CA ILE A 37 1.54 -5.87 -6.58
C ILE A 37 2.97 -5.95 -6.02
N ASP A 38 3.29 -5.16 -4.99
CA ASP A 38 4.62 -5.12 -4.38
C ASP A 38 4.96 -6.41 -3.61
N THR A 39 6.23 -6.55 -3.26
CA THR A 39 6.77 -7.72 -2.57
C THR A 39 6.04 -7.99 -1.25
N GLU A 40 5.90 -6.98 -0.39
CA GLU A 40 5.22 -7.15 0.90
C GLU A 40 3.72 -7.42 0.75
N GLY A 41 3.06 -6.76 -0.22
CA GLY A 41 1.67 -7.03 -0.54
C GLY A 41 1.43 -8.49 -0.89
N LYS A 42 2.29 -9.10 -1.74
CA LYS A 42 2.24 -10.53 -2.09
C LYS A 42 2.46 -11.42 -0.87
N LEU A 43 3.43 -11.09 -0.03
CA LEU A 43 3.72 -11.82 1.21
C LEU A 43 2.50 -11.81 2.15
N LEU A 44 1.96 -10.63 2.46
CA LEU A 44 0.83 -10.45 3.35
C LEU A 44 -0.44 -11.13 2.82
N GLY A 45 -0.69 -11.05 1.50
CA GLY A 45 -1.80 -11.76 0.86
C GLY A 45 -1.70 -13.27 1.01
N ASN A 46 -0.50 -13.85 0.82
CA ASN A 46 -0.27 -15.27 1.02
C ASN A 46 -0.35 -15.69 2.49
N LEU A 47 0.10 -14.86 3.44
CA LEU A 47 -0.10 -15.12 4.88
C LEU A 47 -1.60 -15.25 5.21
N ILE A 48 -2.44 -14.35 4.68
CA ILE A 48 -3.89 -14.41 4.84
C ILE A 48 -4.46 -15.72 4.26
N VAL A 49 -4.14 -16.02 3.00
CA VAL A 49 -4.63 -17.22 2.30
C VAL A 49 -4.31 -18.48 3.11
N LEU A 50 -3.03 -18.67 3.44
CA LEU A 50 -2.56 -19.87 4.14
C LEU A 50 -3.17 -20.00 5.55
N ALA A 51 -3.30 -18.88 6.29
CA ALA A 51 -3.90 -18.90 7.61
C ALA A 51 -5.39 -19.29 7.56
N LEU A 52 -6.13 -18.80 6.57
CA LEU A 52 -7.55 -19.16 6.36
C LEU A 52 -7.71 -20.61 5.96
N GLU A 53 -6.91 -21.09 5.00
CA GLU A 53 -6.95 -22.48 4.52
C GLU A 53 -6.60 -23.47 5.63
N ALA A 54 -5.64 -23.15 6.51
CA ALA A 54 -5.30 -23.95 7.69
C ALA A 54 -6.47 -24.11 8.69
N LYS A 55 -7.48 -23.23 8.62
CA LYS A 55 -8.71 -23.30 9.42
C LYS A 55 -9.91 -23.82 8.62
N GLY A 56 -9.68 -24.39 7.44
CA GLY A 56 -10.74 -24.95 6.59
C GLY A 56 -11.59 -23.91 5.85
N ILE A 57 -11.21 -22.64 5.87
CA ILE A 57 -11.89 -21.58 5.11
C ILE A 57 -11.33 -21.61 3.67
N LYS A 58 -12.19 -21.93 2.71
CA LYS A 58 -11.80 -21.94 1.30
C LYS A 58 -11.46 -20.54 0.83
N THR A 59 -10.37 -20.40 0.08
CA THR A 59 -9.93 -19.11 -0.49
C THR A 59 -9.80 -19.17 -2.00
N GLU A 60 -9.92 -18.01 -2.62
CA GLU A 60 -9.48 -17.76 -4.00
C GLU A 60 -8.38 -16.71 -3.94
N ASN A 61 -7.15 -17.10 -4.25
CA ASN A 61 -6.00 -16.20 -4.21
C ASN A 61 -6.01 -15.29 -5.44
N ARG A 62 -6.22 -13.99 -5.22
CA ARG A 62 -6.16 -12.91 -6.22
C ARG A 62 -5.04 -11.92 -5.88
N ALA A 63 -3.85 -12.45 -5.56
CA ALA A 63 -2.69 -11.64 -5.23
C ALA A 63 -2.19 -10.81 -6.43
N ALA A 64 -1.43 -9.73 -6.13
CA ALA A 64 -0.74 -8.89 -7.10
C ALA A 64 -1.66 -8.19 -8.12
N LEU A 65 -2.83 -7.71 -7.69
CA LEU A 65 -3.78 -7.04 -8.58
C LEU A 65 -3.31 -5.64 -9.04
N GLY A 66 -2.65 -4.88 -8.17
CA GLY A 66 -2.22 -3.53 -8.52
C GLY A 66 -1.87 -2.65 -7.32
N ASN A 67 -1.88 -1.33 -7.55
CA ASN A 67 -1.61 -0.31 -6.54
C ASN A 67 -2.81 -0.05 -5.62
N THR A 68 -2.69 0.94 -4.73
CA THR A 68 -3.73 1.32 -3.76
C THR A 68 -5.09 1.61 -4.43
N GLN A 69 -5.12 2.35 -5.55
CA GLN A 69 -6.37 2.69 -6.24
C GLN A 69 -7.07 1.45 -6.82
N VAL A 70 -6.30 0.55 -7.45
CA VAL A 70 -6.82 -0.71 -8.01
C VAL A 70 -7.41 -1.57 -6.90
N MET A 71 -6.70 -1.73 -5.78
CA MET A 71 -7.16 -2.52 -4.64
C MET A 71 -8.43 -1.95 -4.01
N ARG A 72 -8.51 -0.62 -3.86
CA ARG A 72 -9.72 0.05 -3.35
C ARG A 72 -10.92 -0.16 -4.26
N GLY A 73 -10.73 -0.02 -5.58
CA GLY A 73 -11.76 -0.33 -6.57
C GLY A 73 -12.24 -1.79 -6.46
N ALA A 74 -11.32 -2.74 -6.32
CA ALA A 74 -11.63 -4.16 -6.26
C ALA A 74 -12.45 -4.53 -5.01
N ILE A 75 -12.09 -4.02 -3.82
CA ILE A 75 -12.85 -4.35 -2.59
C ILE A 75 -14.20 -3.62 -2.53
N THR A 76 -14.26 -2.37 -2.96
CA THR A 76 -15.52 -1.60 -2.92
C THR A 76 -16.54 -2.09 -3.95
N SER A 77 -16.09 -2.58 -5.12
CA SER A 77 -16.96 -3.22 -6.11
C SER A 77 -17.35 -4.67 -5.75
N GLY A 78 -16.68 -5.26 -4.76
CA GLY A 78 -16.85 -6.66 -4.41
C GLY A 78 -16.17 -7.65 -5.36
N ALA A 79 -15.19 -7.21 -6.15
CA ALA A 79 -14.35 -8.11 -6.94
C ALA A 79 -13.44 -8.97 -6.05
N ILE A 80 -13.03 -8.44 -4.89
CA ILE A 80 -12.37 -9.17 -3.80
C ILE A 80 -13.14 -8.97 -2.50
N ASP A 81 -12.90 -9.83 -1.51
CA ASP A 81 -13.60 -9.83 -0.22
C ASP A 81 -12.72 -9.35 0.92
N LEU A 82 -11.40 -9.52 0.80
CA LEU A 82 -10.41 -9.30 1.84
C LEU A 82 -9.05 -9.00 1.20
N TYR A 83 -8.28 -8.05 1.75
CA TYR A 83 -6.87 -7.86 1.41
C TYR A 83 -6.12 -7.14 2.53
N PRO A 84 -4.77 -7.21 2.58
CA PRO A 84 -3.97 -6.40 3.49
C PRO A 84 -3.84 -4.97 2.97
N GLU A 85 -4.30 -3.99 3.75
CA GLU A 85 -4.16 -2.55 3.49
C GLU A 85 -3.37 -1.89 4.61
N TYR A 86 -2.92 -0.67 4.43
CA TYR A 86 -2.11 0.08 5.38
C TYR A 86 -2.87 1.28 5.92
N THR A 87 -2.83 1.47 7.24
CA THR A 87 -3.63 2.49 7.94
C THR A 87 -3.43 3.91 7.38
N GLY A 88 -2.17 4.27 7.06
CA GLY A 88 -1.82 5.58 6.51
C GLY A 88 -2.45 5.90 5.15
N ASN A 89 -2.81 4.87 4.36
CA ASN A 89 -3.54 5.09 3.10
C ASN A 89 -4.92 5.70 3.32
N GLY A 90 -5.45 5.65 4.54
CA GLY A 90 -6.68 6.37 4.90
C GLY A 90 -6.60 7.86 4.64
N ALA A 91 -5.44 8.47 4.84
CA ALA A 91 -5.21 9.88 4.50
C ALA A 91 -5.57 10.19 3.04
N PHE A 92 -4.99 9.42 2.12
CA PHE A 92 -5.24 9.55 0.68
C PHE A 92 -6.64 9.08 0.25
N ILE A 93 -7.10 7.92 0.74
CA ILE A 93 -8.41 7.33 0.37
C ILE A 93 -9.58 8.26 0.71
N PHE A 94 -9.46 9.01 1.79
CA PHE A 94 -10.53 9.89 2.29
C PHE A 94 -10.25 11.38 2.07
N ALA A 95 -9.16 11.73 1.35
CA ALA A 95 -8.72 13.12 1.11
C ALA A 95 -8.58 13.92 2.43
N ASP A 96 -7.94 13.30 3.42
CA ASP A 96 -7.77 13.80 4.80
C ASP A 96 -6.29 13.95 5.18
N GLU A 97 -5.40 14.17 4.19
CA GLU A 97 -3.93 14.13 4.33
C GLU A 97 -3.39 15.17 5.31
N LYS A 98 -4.12 16.28 5.47
CA LYS A 98 -3.72 17.36 6.39
C LYS A 98 -4.00 17.05 7.86
N ASN A 99 -4.74 15.99 8.15
CA ASN A 99 -5.12 15.64 9.52
C ASN A 99 -3.93 15.02 10.25
N PRO A 100 -3.47 15.60 11.38
CA PRO A 100 -2.31 15.06 12.11
C PRO A 100 -2.54 13.68 12.72
N VAL A 101 -3.77 13.20 12.78
CA VAL A 101 -4.14 11.88 13.30
C VAL A 101 -3.35 10.76 12.61
N TRP A 102 -3.00 10.95 11.33
CA TRP A 102 -2.26 9.97 10.54
C TRP A 102 -0.79 9.77 10.97
N LYS A 103 -0.27 10.66 11.83
CA LYS A 103 1.08 10.55 12.41
C LYS A 103 1.13 9.62 13.63
N SER A 104 -0.02 9.11 14.09
CA SER A 104 -0.14 8.18 15.20
C SER A 104 -0.71 6.85 14.72
N ALA A 105 -0.04 5.73 15.03
CA ALA A 105 -0.49 4.39 14.66
C ALA A 105 -1.91 4.11 15.20
N GLN A 106 -2.14 4.36 16.49
CA GLN A 106 -3.42 4.11 17.14
C GLN A 106 -4.52 5.06 16.61
N ALA A 107 -4.25 6.36 16.57
CA ALA A 107 -5.27 7.34 16.16
C ALA A 107 -5.58 7.20 14.66
N GLY A 108 -4.58 6.94 13.81
CA GLY A 108 -4.76 6.68 12.38
C GLY A 108 -5.59 5.42 12.11
N PHE A 109 -5.33 4.34 12.87
CA PHE A 109 -6.12 3.12 12.78
C PHE A 109 -7.60 3.35 13.15
N GLU A 110 -7.89 3.99 14.27
CA GLU A 110 -9.27 4.26 14.67
C GLU A 110 -9.98 5.21 13.69
N ARG A 111 -9.24 6.16 13.13
CA ARG A 111 -9.75 7.09 12.11
C ARG A 111 -10.15 6.35 10.83
N VAL A 112 -9.24 5.56 10.24
CA VAL A 112 -9.53 4.84 8.98
C VAL A 112 -10.63 3.82 9.16
N LYS A 113 -10.63 3.07 10.26
CA LYS A 113 -11.67 2.10 10.62
C LYS A 113 -13.06 2.74 10.65
N THR A 114 -13.18 3.91 11.29
CA THR A 114 -14.45 4.65 11.37
C THR A 114 -14.90 5.15 10.00
N LEU A 115 -14.02 5.79 9.24
CA LEU A 115 -14.34 6.34 7.93
C LEU A 115 -14.74 5.26 6.92
N ASP A 116 -13.99 4.16 6.89
CA ASP A 116 -14.20 3.11 5.91
C ASP A 116 -15.46 2.29 6.20
N TYR A 117 -15.74 2.02 7.47
CA TYR A 117 -16.99 1.37 7.85
C TYR A 117 -18.22 2.25 7.53
N ALA A 118 -18.13 3.55 7.84
CA ALA A 118 -19.24 4.48 7.58
C ALA A 118 -19.55 4.55 6.08
N LYS A 119 -18.52 4.70 5.23
CA LYS A 119 -18.66 4.97 3.80
C LYS A 119 -18.85 3.72 2.95
N HIS A 120 -18.10 2.64 3.26
CA HIS A 120 -17.99 1.48 2.36
C HIS A 120 -18.37 0.14 3.01
N LYS A 121 -18.72 0.12 4.32
CA LYS A 121 -18.96 -1.12 5.08
C LYS A 121 -17.77 -2.08 5.01
N ILE A 122 -16.56 -1.51 5.06
CA ILE A 122 -15.30 -2.25 5.17
C ILE A 122 -14.85 -2.21 6.62
N VAL A 123 -14.56 -3.40 7.15
CA VAL A 123 -14.11 -3.60 8.53
C VAL A 123 -12.60 -3.76 8.54
N TRP A 124 -11.91 -2.94 9.31
CA TRP A 124 -10.48 -3.06 9.58
C TRP A 124 -10.26 -3.99 10.77
N LEU A 125 -9.53 -5.08 10.56
CA LEU A 125 -9.10 -5.98 11.62
C LEU A 125 -7.84 -5.44 12.31
N PRO A 126 -7.41 -6.01 13.47
CA PRO A 126 -6.23 -5.50 14.18
C PRO A 126 -5.01 -5.36 13.29
N ALA A 127 -4.36 -4.20 13.36
CA ALA A 127 -3.18 -3.89 12.59
C ALA A 127 -1.92 -4.54 13.18
N ALA A 128 -0.94 -4.81 12.34
CA ALA A 128 0.41 -5.20 12.71
C ALA A 128 1.17 -4.03 13.39
N PRO A 129 2.13 -4.30 14.27
CA PRO A 129 2.93 -3.25 14.91
C PRO A 129 3.97 -2.61 13.98
N ALA A 130 4.17 -3.12 12.77
CA ALA A 130 5.06 -2.54 11.77
C ALA A 130 4.58 -1.19 11.24
N ASN A 131 5.52 -0.40 10.72
CA ASN A 131 5.26 0.82 9.96
C ASN A 131 5.98 0.73 8.61
N ASN A 132 5.23 0.47 7.55
CA ASN A 132 5.71 0.43 6.16
C ASN A 132 5.66 1.84 5.53
N THR A 133 6.34 2.81 6.14
CA THR A 133 6.33 4.18 5.64
C THR A 133 7.19 4.34 4.40
N TRP A 134 6.78 5.23 3.49
CA TRP A 134 7.62 5.63 2.37
C TRP A 134 8.88 6.34 2.82
N SER A 135 9.98 6.06 2.11
CA SER A 135 11.27 6.70 2.31
C SER A 135 12.00 6.89 0.98
N ILE A 136 13.07 7.68 1.02
CA ILE A 136 14.02 7.82 -0.08
C ILE A 136 15.34 7.21 0.39
N ALA A 137 15.80 6.19 -0.34
CA ALA A 137 17.11 5.58 -0.13
C ALA A 137 18.08 6.07 -1.22
N VAL A 138 19.31 6.37 -0.83
CA VAL A 138 20.36 6.86 -1.72
C VAL A 138 21.51 5.87 -1.73
N ARG A 139 22.19 5.73 -2.85
CA ARG A 139 23.41 4.92 -2.92
C ARG A 139 24.43 5.41 -1.91
N ARG A 140 25.06 4.47 -1.20
CA ARG A 140 26.03 4.75 -0.13
C ARG A 140 27.20 5.60 -0.61
N ASP A 141 27.73 5.35 -1.83
CA ASP A 141 28.81 6.14 -2.40
C ASP A 141 28.39 7.61 -2.61
N VAL A 142 27.16 7.87 -3.08
CA VAL A 142 26.61 9.22 -3.27
C VAL A 142 26.31 9.87 -1.91
N ALA A 143 25.69 9.13 -0.98
CA ALA A 143 25.40 9.64 0.35
C ALA A 143 26.68 10.07 1.09
N THR A 144 27.74 9.25 1.01
CA THR A 144 29.05 9.57 1.60
C THR A 144 29.70 10.77 0.94
N ALA A 145 29.73 10.81 -0.40
CA ALA A 145 30.38 11.90 -1.15
C ALA A 145 29.73 13.27 -0.90
N HIS A 146 28.43 13.32 -0.64
CA HIS A 146 27.67 14.54 -0.42
C HIS A 146 27.12 14.70 1.01
N GLN A 147 27.59 13.86 1.95
CA GLN A 147 27.21 13.89 3.36
C GLN A 147 25.68 13.87 3.60
N LEU A 148 24.96 13.03 2.81
CA LEU A 148 23.50 12.92 2.89
C LEU A 148 23.12 11.95 3.99
N VAL A 149 22.53 12.45 5.06
CA VAL A 149 22.01 11.66 6.20
C VAL A 149 20.48 11.79 6.29
N THR A 150 19.95 12.96 5.97
CA THR A 150 18.52 13.29 6.09
C THR A 150 17.97 13.87 4.77
N LEU A 151 16.65 13.96 4.71
CA LEU A 151 15.96 14.64 3.61
C LEU A 151 16.26 16.16 3.57
N ALA A 152 16.67 16.75 4.69
CA ALA A 152 17.13 18.13 4.72
C ALA A 152 18.47 18.28 3.99
N ASP A 153 19.41 17.34 4.18
CA ASP A 153 20.68 17.32 3.47
C ASP A 153 20.47 17.11 1.96
N LEU A 154 19.55 16.20 1.61
CA LEU A 154 19.13 15.99 0.23
C LEU A 154 18.62 17.29 -0.40
N ALA A 155 17.72 18.00 0.28
CA ALA A 155 17.15 19.25 -0.20
C ALA A 155 18.24 20.31 -0.46
N ALA A 156 19.17 20.43 0.48
CA ALA A 156 20.31 21.34 0.36
C ALA A 156 21.19 20.97 -0.85
N TRP A 157 21.48 19.69 -1.03
CA TRP A 157 22.31 19.23 -2.16
C TRP A 157 21.60 19.40 -3.51
N VAL A 158 20.33 19.03 -3.64
CA VAL A 158 19.55 19.17 -4.90
C VAL A 158 19.47 20.63 -5.35
N ALA A 159 19.51 21.60 -4.44
CA ALA A 159 19.53 23.02 -4.77
C ALA A 159 20.84 23.50 -5.42
N THR A 160 21.94 22.72 -5.34
CA THR A 160 23.23 23.05 -5.94
C THR A 160 23.33 22.61 -7.40
N PRO A 161 24.27 23.15 -8.19
CA PRO A 161 24.55 22.65 -9.54
C PRO A 161 24.93 21.17 -9.55
N ALA A 162 25.65 20.66 -8.55
CA ALA A 162 26.02 19.25 -8.40
C ALA A 162 24.81 18.37 -8.15
N GLY A 163 23.78 18.86 -7.46
CA GLY A 163 22.55 18.13 -7.19
C GLY A 163 21.70 17.84 -8.43
N ARG A 164 22.00 18.44 -9.59
CA ARG A 164 21.34 18.09 -10.86
C ARG A 164 21.57 16.63 -11.28
N GLN A 165 22.63 15.98 -10.77
CA GLN A 165 22.92 14.56 -10.98
C GLN A 165 22.07 13.64 -10.10
N PHE A 166 21.34 14.15 -9.10
CA PHE A 166 20.40 13.34 -8.33
C PHE A 166 19.32 12.79 -9.24
N LYS A 167 19.11 11.47 -9.22
CA LYS A 167 18.08 10.82 -10.00
C LYS A 167 17.41 9.69 -9.20
N LEU A 168 16.11 9.83 -9.00
CA LEU A 168 15.28 8.96 -8.20
C LEU A 168 14.51 7.97 -9.10
N ALA A 169 14.63 6.67 -8.85
CA ALA A 169 13.70 5.68 -9.35
C ALA A 169 12.51 5.59 -8.38
N ALA A 170 11.29 5.74 -8.88
CA ALA A 170 10.10 5.73 -8.08
C ALA A 170 8.87 5.24 -8.85
N SER A 171 7.84 4.75 -8.14
CA SER A 171 6.56 4.42 -8.76
C SER A 171 5.80 5.68 -9.18
N ALA A 172 4.92 5.56 -10.18
CA ALA A 172 4.01 6.64 -10.56
C ALA A 172 3.14 7.07 -9.35
N GLU A 173 2.66 6.11 -8.54
CA GLU A 173 1.90 6.40 -7.32
C GLU A 173 2.69 7.29 -6.36
N PHE A 174 3.97 7.00 -6.10
CA PHE A 174 4.80 7.82 -5.22
C PHE A 174 5.07 9.22 -5.77
N VAL A 175 5.28 9.32 -7.08
CA VAL A 175 5.58 10.60 -7.76
C VAL A 175 4.37 11.54 -7.75
N GLU A 176 3.15 10.99 -7.91
CA GLU A 176 1.94 11.75 -8.18
C GLU A 176 1.07 11.99 -6.93
N ARG A 177 1.09 11.07 -5.95
CA ARG A 177 0.26 11.20 -4.74
C ARG A 177 0.64 12.40 -3.91
N PRO A 178 -0.35 13.24 -3.50
CA PRO A 178 -0.08 14.47 -2.72
C PRO A 178 0.65 14.23 -1.39
N ASP A 179 0.40 13.09 -0.75
CA ASP A 179 0.97 12.69 0.54
C ASP A 179 2.30 11.92 0.44
N ALA A 180 2.85 11.72 -0.76
CA ALA A 180 4.09 11.01 -1.01
C ALA A 180 5.26 11.97 -1.41
N LEU A 181 5.86 11.83 -2.59
CA LEU A 181 6.96 12.72 -3.04
C LEU A 181 6.60 14.20 -2.98
N PRO A 182 5.40 14.66 -3.41
CA PRO A 182 4.99 16.04 -3.28
C PRO A 182 5.03 16.57 -1.84
N ALA A 183 4.62 15.73 -0.85
CA ALA A 183 4.69 16.11 0.56
C ALA A 183 6.14 16.25 1.05
N PHE A 184 7.04 15.34 0.67
CA PHE A 184 8.47 15.47 0.97
C PHE A 184 9.05 16.75 0.37
N GLN A 185 8.76 17.02 -0.91
CA GLN A 185 9.24 18.22 -1.62
C GLN A 185 8.74 19.50 -0.94
N ALA A 186 7.47 19.58 -0.56
CA ALA A 186 6.89 20.73 0.12
C ALA A 186 7.49 20.92 1.51
N ALA A 187 7.62 19.85 2.29
CA ALA A 187 8.12 19.92 3.66
C ALA A 187 9.60 20.32 3.74
N TYR A 188 10.43 19.85 2.82
CA TYR A 188 11.88 20.09 2.82
C TYR A 188 12.31 21.20 1.84
N GLY A 189 11.41 21.77 1.05
CA GLY A 189 11.67 22.91 0.18
C GLY A 189 12.51 22.57 -1.04
N PHE A 190 12.39 21.38 -1.60
CA PHE A 190 13.04 21.00 -2.85
C PHE A 190 12.02 20.60 -3.93
N LYS A 191 12.46 20.55 -5.18
CA LYS A 191 11.65 20.07 -6.30
C LYS A 191 12.53 19.34 -7.30
N LEU A 192 12.19 18.09 -7.59
CA LEU A 192 12.85 17.31 -8.63
C LEU A 192 12.32 17.69 -10.01
N GLN A 193 13.22 17.83 -10.96
CA GLN A 193 12.86 18.03 -12.36
C GLN A 193 12.50 16.68 -13.02
N PRO A 194 11.71 16.65 -14.11
CA PRO A 194 11.39 15.41 -14.81
C PRO A 194 12.61 14.55 -15.18
N ALA A 195 13.73 15.17 -15.55
CA ALA A 195 14.98 14.47 -15.86
C ALA A 195 15.62 13.77 -14.64
N GLN A 196 15.24 14.17 -13.42
CA GLN A 196 15.70 13.59 -12.16
C GLN A 196 14.81 12.46 -11.67
N LEU A 197 13.83 12.03 -12.46
CA LEU A 197 12.89 10.95 -12.13
C LEU A 197 13.00 9.84 -13.17
N LEU A 198 13.09 8.60 -12.71
CA LEU A 198 12.79 7.41 -13.46
C LEU A 198 11.47 6.85 -12.90
N THR A 199 10.35 7.22 -13.53
CA THR A 199 9.02 6.81 -13.08
C THR A 199 8.66 5.43 -13.65
N LEU A 200 8.30 4.50 -12.77
CA LEU A 200 7.93 3.14 -13.08
C LEU A 200 6.43 2.94 -12.84
N ALA A 201 5.76 2.20 -13.72
CA ALA A 201 4.32 1.98 -13.63
C ALA A 201 3.90 1.15 -12.40
N GLY A 202 4.73 0.19 -11.98
CA GLY A 202 4.49 -0.65 -10.80
C GLY A 202 4.92 0.01 -9.49
N GLY A 203 4.34 -0.44 -8.37
CA GLY A 203 4.66 0.04 -7.02
C GLY A 203 5.72 -0.79 -6.29
N ASP A 204 6.37 -1.76 -6.94
CA ASP A 204 7.31 -2.68 -6.29
C ASP A 204 8.67 -2.00 -6.07
N THR A 205 9.04 -1.82 -4.78
CA THR A 205 10.32 -1.23 -4.38
C THR A 205 11.52 -2.11 -4.74
N ALA A 206 11.36 -3.40 -4.93
CA ALA A 206 12.43 -4.26 -5.43
C ALA A 206 12.98 -3.75 -6.78
N VAL A 207 12.11 -3.22 -7.65
CA VAL A 207 12.50 -2.67 -8.95
C VAL A 207 13.21 -1.33 -8.80
N THR A 208 12.71 -0.42 -7.96
CA THR A 208 13.34 0.89 -7.73
C THR A 208 14.70 0.76 -7.04
N ILE A 209 14.78 -0.11 -6.03
CA ILE A 209 16.02 -0.44 -5.30
C ILE A 209 17.06 -1.03 -6.26
N LYS A 210 16.65 -2.00 -7.09
CA LYS A 210 17.54 -2.60 -8.11
C LYS A 210 18.00 -1.55 -9.12
N ALA A 211 17.14 -0.68 -9.61
CA ALA A 211 17.50 0.39 -10.54
C ALA A 211 18.57 1.32 -9.95
N ALA A 212 18.49 1.67 -8.66
CA ALA A 212 19.49 2.48 -7.99
C ALA A 212 20.80 1.71 -7.76
N ALA A 213 20.74 0.45 -7.33
CA ALA A 213 21.91 -0.41 -7.13
C ALA A 213 22.69 -0.58 -8.43
N ASP A 214 22.02 -0.86 -9.55
CA ASP A 214 22.60 -1.10 -10.88
C ASP A 214 22.93 0.21 -11.65
N LYS A 215 22.61 1.37 -11.09
CA LYS A 215 22.79 2.70 -11.76
C LYS A 215 22.01 2.80 -13.07
N THR A 216 20.89 2.11 -13.20
CA THR A 216 20.08 2.06 -14.43
C THR A 216 19.72 3.50 -14.87
N SER A 217 20.07 3.87 -16.09
CA SER A 217 19.81 5.23 -16.63
C SER A 217 20.35 6.37 -15.75
N GLY A 218 21.42 6.13 -14.99
CA GLY A 218 22.03 7.10 -14.09
C GLY A 218 21.28 7.30 -12.76
N VAL A 219 20.34 6.41 -12.41
CA VAL A 219 19.64 6.44 -11.12
C VAL A 219 20.63 6.23 -9.98
N ASN A 220 20.52 7.03 -8.93
CA ASN A 220 21.37 6.97 -7.75
C ASN A 220 20.56 7.00 -6.43
N ALA A 221 19.24 7.05 -6.53
CA ALA A 221 18.32 6.97 -5.41
C ALA A 221 17.08 6.15 -5.77
N ALA A 222 16.43 5.59 -4.77
CA ALA A 222 15.23 4.76 -4.91
C ALA A 222 14.14 5.23 -3.96
N MET A 223 12.89 5.21 -4.41
CA MET A 223 11.75 5.07 -3.53
C MET A 223 11.87 3.72 -2.82
N ALA A 224 11.71 3.72 -1.52
CA ALA A 224 11.77 2.54 -0.67
C ALA A 224 10.71 2.59 0.43
N TYR A 225 10.49 1.46 1.08
CA TYR A 225 9.69 1.36 2.29
C TYR A 225 10.57 1.08 3.51
N ALA A 226 10.11 1.48 4.69
CA ALA A 226 10.83 1.20 5.94
C ALA A 226 10.94 -0.29 6.26
N THR A 227 10.09 -1.12 5.66
CA THR A 227 10.10 -2.59 5.81
C THR A 227 10.88 -3.32 4.71
N ASP A 228 11.51 -2.60 3.76
CA ASP A 228 12.40 -3.21 2.77
C ASP A 228 13.67 -3.74 3.44
N GLY A 229 13.93 -5.03 3.31
CA GLY A 229 15.08 -5.70 3.91
C GLY A 229 16.35 -5.70 3.05
N ALA A 230 16.24 -5.33 1.76
CA ALA A 230 17.33 -5.46 0.79
C ALA A 230 18.33 -4.27 0.81
N LEU A 231 17.93 -3.10 1.28
CA LEU A 231 18.62 -1.82 1.08
C LEU A 231 20.11 -1.83 1.45
N ALA A 232 20.42 -2.27 2.68
CA ALA A 232 21.79 -2.29 3.17
C ALA A 232 22.69 -3.25 2.38
N ALA A 233 22.16 -4.41 1.99
CA ALA A 233 22.87 -5.45 1.26
C ALA A 233 23.25 -4.99 -0.17
N VAL A 234 22.42 -4.15 -0.79
CA VAL A 234 22.70 -3.62 -2.15
C VAL A 234 23.35 -2.23 -2.12
N GLY A 235 23.85 -1.79 -0.97
CA GLY A 235 24.62 -0.57 -0.82
C GLY A 235 23.79 0.73 -0.88
N LEU A 236 22.51 0.66 -0.50
CA LEU A 236 21.65 1.84 -0.31
C LEU A 236 21.51 2.18 1.18
N VAL A 237 21.34 3.48 1.47
CA VAL A 237 21.06 4.01 2.81
C VAL A 237 19.79 4.85 2.76
N VAL A 238 18.91 4.64 3.73
CA VAL A 238 17.68 5.42 3.88
C VAL A 238 18.01 6.78 4.46
N LEU A 239 17.46 7.85 3.86
CA LEU A 239 17.57 9.19 4.42
C LEU A 239 16.54 9.38 5.54
N GLY A 240 16.98 9.95 6.67
CA GLY A 240 16.11 10.26 7.79
C GLY A 240 15.09 11.34 7.45
N ASP A 241 13.89 11.20 8.00
CA ASP A 241 12.79 12.19 7.92
C ASP A 241 12.52 12.83 9.29
N PRO A 242 13.36 13.80 9.74
CA PRO A 242 13.18 14.46 11.04
C PRO A 242 11.89 15.29 11.16
N LYS A 243 11.23 15.59 10.04
CA LYS A 243 9.93 16.28 10.03
C LYS A 243 8.73 15.33 10.10
N HIS A 244 8.98 14.01 10.08
CA HIS A 244 7.92 12.99 10.10
C HIS A 244 6.81 13.28 9.07
N VAL A 245 7.20 13.50 7.81
CA VAL A 245 6.28 13.92 6.74
C VAL A 245 5.24 12.86 6.45
N GLN A 246 5.63 11.58 6.49
CA GLN A 246 4.75 10.50 6.12
C GLN A 246 3.77 10.10 7.24
N PRO A 247 2.54 9.63 6.90
CA PRO A 247 1.68 8.89 7.81
C PRO A 247 2.34 7.63 8.38
N VAL A 248 1.76 7.08 9.44
CA VAL A 248 2.10 5.73 9.90
C VAL A 248 1.31 4.71 9.08
N TYR A 249 2.01 3.79 8.43
CA TYR A 249 1.44 2.77 7.55
C TYR A 249 1.51 1.37 8.21
N SER A 250 0.68 1.12 9.22
CA SER A 250 0.57 -0.22 9.82
C SER A 250 -0.27 -1.14 8.93
N PRO A 251 0.26 -2.30 8.50
CA PRO A 251 -0.51 -3.25 7.70
C PRO A 251 -1.63 -3.89 8.51
N ALA A 252 -2.82 -3.98 7.93
CA ALA A 252 -4.00 -4.56 8.55
C ALA A 252 -4.85 -5.32 7.53
N PRO A 253 -5.44 -6.48 7.87
CA PRO A 253 -6.44 -7.10 7.03
C PRO A 253 -7.70 -6.22 7.01
N ILE A 254 -8.23 -5.93 5.82
CA ILE A 254 -9.52 -5.29 5.69
C ILE A 254 -10.49 -6.21 4.96
N VAL A 255 -11.73 -6.27 5.43
CA VAL A 255 -12.73 -7.22 4.97
C VAL A 255 -14.07 -6.54 4.76
N ARG A 256 -14.81 -6.95 3.73
CA ARG A 256 -16.18 -6.51 3.52
C ARG A 256 -17.08 -7.03 4.65
N GLU A 257 -17.95 -6.18 5.21
CA GLU A 257 -18.87 -6.57 6.29
C GLU A 257 -19.68 -7.82 5.93
N ALA A 258 -20.17 -7.92 4.69
CA ALA A 258 -20.93 -9.07 4.22
C ALA A 258 -20.13 -10.39 4.33
N THR A 259 -18.83 -10.35 3.99
CA THR A 259 -17.94 -11.50 4.12
C THR A 259 -17.66 -11.84 5.57
N LEU A 260 -17.45 -10.81 6.42
CA LEU A 260 -17.24 -11.02 7.86
C LEU A 260 -18.45 -11.66 8.54
N ARG A 261 -19.66 -11.30 8.14
CA ARG A 261 -20.90 -11.94 8.65
C ARG A 261 -20.99 -13.42 8.26
N GLN A 262 -20.50 -13.80 7.08
CA GLN A 262 -20.46 -15.20 6.63
C GLN A 262 -19.32 -15.99 7.29
N HIS A 263 -18.21 -15.33 7.62
CA HIS A 263 -17.02 -15.91 8.22
C HIS A 263 -16.63 -15.15 9.51
N PRO A 264 -17.40 -15.26 10.58
CA PRO A 264 -17.19 -14.48 11.82
C PRO A 264 -15.89 -14.82 12.56
N THR A 265 -15.24 -15.92 12.18
CA THR A 265 -13.95 -16.37 12.76
C THR A 265 -12.73 -15.67 12.15
N LEU A 266 -12.86 -14.91 11.03
CA LEU A 266 -11.75 -14.23 10.37
C LEU A 266 -10.86 -13.41 11.33
N PRO A 267 -11.41 -12.60 12.26
CA PRO A 267 -10.57 -11.84 13.18
C PRO A 267 -9.71 -12.74 14.08
N ALA A 268 -10.28 -13.82 14.61
CA ALA A 268 -9.57 -14.75 15.49
C ALA A 268 -8.47 -15.54 14.74
N VAL A 269 -8.63 -15.78 13.43
CA VAL A 269 -7.63 -16.45 12.60
C VAL A 269 -6.51 -15.50 12.22
N LEU A 270 -6.81 -14.25 11.87
CA LEU A 270 -5.82 -13.32 11.30
C LEU A 270 -5.09 -12.47 12.34
N ALA A 271 -5.71 -12.17 13.49
CA ALA A 271 -5.08 -11.37 14.52
C ALA A 271 -3.73 -11.94 15.02
N PRO A 272 -3.60 -13.26 15.33
CA PRO A 272 -2.31 -13.82 15.75
C PRO A 272 -1.23 -13.70 14.69
N VAL A 273 -1.59 -13.76 13.39
CA VAL A 273 -0.63 -13.61 12.28
C VAL A 273 -0.10 -12.18 12.24
N PHE A 274 -1.01 -11.20 12.20
CA PHE A 274 -0.62 -9.79 12.04
C PHE A 274 0.09 -9.23 13.28
N GLN A 275 -0.22 -9.68 14.48
CA GLN A 275 0.48 -9.29 15.71
C GLN A 275 1.96 -9.68 15.73
N LEU A 276 2.38 -10.67 14.95
CA LEU A 276 3.78 -11.10 14.83
C LEU A 276 4.57 -10.30 13.78
N LEU A 277 3.93 -9.43 13.01
CA LEU A 277 4.54 -8.70 11.91
C LEU A 277 5.02 -7.31 12.38
N ASP A 278 6.10 -7.29 13.14
CA ASP A 278 6.83 -6.04 13.43
C ASP A 278 7.78 -5.65 12.30
N GLY A 279 8.39 -4.46 12.39
CA GLY A 279 9.30 -3.94 11.37
C GLY A 279 10.45 -4.91 11.04
N PRO A 280 11.23 -5.37 12.03
CA PRO A 280 12.32 -6.33 11.81
C PRO A 280 11.85 -7.66 11.19
N THR A 281 10.71 -8.16 11.60
CA THR A 281 10.12 -9.38 11.02
C THR A 281 9.81 -9.17 9.53
N LEU A 282 9.11 -8.09 9.17
CA LEU A 282 8.79 -7.80 7.77
C LEU A 282 10.06 -7.56 6.94
N GLN A 283 11.05 -6.81 7.46
CA GLN A 283 12.33 -6.65 6.79
C GLN A 283 13.01 -7.99 6.49
N SER A 284 13.03 -8.91 7.46
CA SER A 284 13.61 -10.24 7.28
C SER A 284 12.87 -11.07 6.24
N LEU A 285 11.53 -11.05 6.25
CA LEU A 285 10.71 -11.79 5.30
C LEU A 285 10.81 -11.20 3.88
N ASN A 286 10.77 -9.88 3.75
CA ASN A 286 10.94 -9.18 2.49
C ASN A 286 12.34 -9.40 1.89
N ALA A 287 13.41 -9.45 2.73
CA ALA A 287 14.76 -9.75 2.28
C ALA A 287 14.88 -11.13 1.63
N LYS A 288 14.23 -12.16 2.17
CA LYS A 288 14.20 -13.50 1.57
C LYS A 288 13.62 -13.50 0.15
N ILE A 289 12.60 -12.65 -0.08
CA ILE A 289 11.99 -12.53 -1.40
C ILE A 289 12.86 -11.66 -2.32
N GLN A 290 13.30 -10.48 -1.84
CA GLN A 290 13.99 -9.48 -2.64
C GLN A 290 15.43 -9.83 -2.97
N LEU A 291 16.18 -10.46 -2.02
CA LEU A 291 17.59 -10.78 -2.16
C LEU A 291 17.83 -12.23 -2.55
N GLU A 292 17.10 -13.16 -1.91
CA GLU A 292 17.30 -14.59 -2.10
C GLU A 292 16.41 -15.16 -3.21
N GLY A 293 15.49 -14.35 -3.77
CA GLY A 293 14.58 -14.76 -4.85
C GLY A 293 13.56 -15.82 -4.43
N GLN A 294 13.30 -15.97 -3.12
CA GLN A 294 12.36 -16.96 -2.64
C GLN A 294 10.91 -16.58 -3.02
N ASP A 295 10.10 -17.58 -3.29
CA ASP A 295 8.68 -17.39 -3.58
C ASP A 295 7.92 -16.85 -2.36
N ALA A 296 7.08 -15.83 -2.54
CA ALA A 296 6.37 -15.15 -1.45
C ALA A 296 5.43 -16.09 -0.68
N LYS A 297 4.80 -17.06 -1.36
CA LYS A 297 3.93 -18.07 -0.71
C LYS A 297 4.76 -19.03 0.13
N LYS A 298 5.95 -19.43 -0.38
CA LYS A 298 6.88 -20.27 0.39
C LYS A 298 7.35 -19.55 1.65
N VAL A 299 7.79 -18.28 1.54
CA VAL A 299 8.23 -17.49 2.69
C VAL A 299 7.10 -17.33 3.72
N ALA A 300 5.86 -17.09 3.26
CA ALA A 300 4.69 -17.03 4.12
C ALA A 300 4.42 -18.37 4.84
N ALA A 301 4.51 -19.50 4.13
CA ALA A 301 4.33 -20.84 4.70
C ALA A 301 5.38 -21.15 5.77
N ASP A 302 6.66 -20.95 5.45
CA ASP A 302 7.77 -21.18 6.38
C ASP A 302 7.63 -20.33 7.64
N PHE A 303 7.22 -19.06 7.50
CA PHE A 303 6.97 -18.19 8.64
C PHE A 303 5.83 -18.72 9.52
N LEU A 304 4.67 -19.02 8.94
CA LEU A 304 3.52 -19.53 9.70
C LEU A 304 3.84 -20.86 10.40
N GLN A 305 4.58 -21.76 9.75
CA GLN A 305 5.03 -23.01 10.36
C GLN A 305 5.97 -22.75 11.53
N SER A 306 6.95 -21.84 11.38
CA SER A 306 7.89 -21.47 12.44
C SER A 306 7.20 -20.88 13.68
N LYS A 307 6.00 -20.32 13.52
CA LYS A 307 5.17 -19.76 14.60
C LYS A 307 4.09 -20.72 15.11
N GLY A 308 4.02 -21.94 14.56
CA GLY A 308 3.00 -22.92 14.94
C GLY A 308 1.58 -22.57 14.48
N LEU A 309 1.44 -21.66 13.52
CA LEU A 309 0.16 -21.21 12.95
C LEU A 309 -0.27 -22.03 11.72
N LEU A 310 0.66 -22.78 11.14
CA LEU A 310 0.44 -23.75 10.07
C LEU A 310 1.05 -25.07 10.52
N LYS A 311 0.30 -26.19 10.31
CA LYS A 311 0.79 -27.55 10.60
C LYS A 311 1.59 -28.14 9.46
#